data_f755b8f08531fc8422e456d55c893b57
#
_entry.id   f755b8f08531fc8422e456d55c893b57
#
_cell.length_a   1.000
_cell.length_b   1.000
_cell.length_c   1.000
_cell.angle_alpha   90.00
_cell.angle_beta   90.00
_cell.angle_gamma   90.00
#
_symmetry.space_group_name_H-M   'P 1'
#
loop_
_entity.id
_entity.type
_entity.pdbx_description
1 polymer ?
#
loop_
_entity_poly.entity_id
_entity_poly.type
_entity_poly.pdbx_seq_one_letter_code
_entity_poly.pdbx_strand_id
1 'polypeptide(L)'
;MSDEFSAHLKKAGTTRRLTIHDTPEHNGISERGNRMNLEIVRAIMHDSGLPKFLWLEAVSYAVYIRNRTWNRALGNYTPYELLTGRKPNIHDMHPWGCKVCVHDTDGTKLDGRLKVSRWMGFDPDTKDGHRVFWPEK
;
A
#
# COMPACT_ATOMS: atom_id res chain seq x y z
N MET A 1 -18.09 21.25 13.00
CA MET A 1 -16.75 20.80 12.55
C MET A 1 -15.76 21.75 13.22
N SER A 2 -14.69 21.23 13.84
CA SER A 2 -13.83 22.08 14.67
C SER A 2 -12.99 23.04 13.82
N ASP A 3 -12.89 24.27 14.26
CA ASP A 3 -12.05 25.32 13.65
C ASP A 3 -10.57 24.93 13.66
N GLU A 4 -10.16 24.10 14.62
CA GLU A 4 -8.82 23.52 14.73
C GLU A 4 -8.45 22.67 13.51
N PHE A 5 -9.39 21.83 13.01
CA PHE A 5 -9.14 21.00 11.82
C PHE A 5 -8.97 21.87 10.56
N SER A 6 -9.77 22.94 10.44
CA SER A 6 -9.65 23.88 9.33
C SER A 6 -8.33 24.65 9.36
N ALA A 7 -7.88 25.04 10.56
CA ALA A 7 -6.58 25.69 10.78
C ALA A 7 -5.41 24.74 10.44
N HIS A 8 -5.51 23.47 10.81
CA HIS A 8 -4.52 22.43 10.46
C HIS A 8 -4.37 22.26 8.95
N LEU A 9 -5.49 22.12 8.23
CA LEU A 9 -5.47 22.00 6.77
C LEU A 9 -4.85 23.21 6.09
N LYS A 10 -5.20 24.41 6.55
CA LYS A 10 -4.64 25.67 6.02
C LYS A 10 -3.13 25.75 6.25
N LYS A 11 -2.64 25.32 7.43
CA LYS A 11 -1.21 25.25 7.74
C LYS A 11 -0.47 24.24 6.85
N ALA A 12 -1.12 23.12 6.52
CA ALA A 12 -0.59 22.08 5.63
C ALA A 12 -0.71 22.44 4.14
N GLY A 13 -1.21 23.62 3.77
CA GLY A 13 -1.42 24.03 2.38
C GLY A 13 -2.47 23.20 1.65
N THR A 14 -3.34 22.50 2.37
CA THR A 14 -4.34 21.59 1.82
C THR A 14 -5.69 22.29 1.69
N THR A 15 -6.26 22.26 0.50
CA THR A 15 -7.61 22.79 0.25
C THR A 15 -8.63 21.68 0.35
N ARG A 16 -9.61 21.85 1.24
CA ARG A 16 -10.73 20.93 1.37
C ARG A 16 -11.78 21.25 0.32
N ARG A 17 -12.16 20.27 -0.47
CA ARG A 17 -13.34 20.33 -1.35
C ARG A 17 -14.42 19.45 -0.74
N LEU A 18 -15.54 20.06 -0.36
CA LEU A 18 -16.73 19.34 0.11
C LEU A 18 -17.62 19.03 -1.10
N THR A 19 -18.12 17.81 -1.15
CA THR A 19 -19.24 17.47 -2.02
C THR A 19 -20.52 18.06 -1.46
N ILE A 20 -21.37 18.60 -2.31
CA ILE A 20 -22.70 19.04 -1.92
C ILE A 20 -23.50 17.78 -1.52
N HIS A 21 -24.32 17.91 -0.48
CA HIS A 21 -25.22 16.83 -0.04
C HIS A 21 -26.05 16.35 -1.26
N ASP A 22 -26.16 15.02 -1.42
CA ASP A 22 -26.93 14.37 -2.50
C ASP A 22 -26.41 14.56 -3.94
N THR A 23 -25.11 14.88 -4.11
CA THR A 23 -24.48 14.92 -5.45
C THR A 23 -23.34 13.90 -5.55
N PRO A 24 -23.63 12.60 -5.78
CA PRO A 24 -22.62 11.54 -5.88
C PRO A 24 -21.66 11.77 -7.08
N GLU A 25 -22.08 12.50 -8.12
CA GLU A 25 -21.24 12.78 -9.28
C GLU A 25 -19.93 13.52 -8.92
N HIS A 26 -19.94 14.31 -7.86
CA HIS A 26 -18.75 15.03 -7.39
C HIS A 26 -17.70 14.11 -6.75
N ASN A 27 -18.09 12.88 -6.40
CA ASN A 27 -17.21 11.88 -5.79
C ASN A 27 -16.63 10.85 -6.79
N GLY A 28 -17.02 10.95 -8.06
CA GLY A 28 -16.70 9.94 -9.09
C GLY A 28 -15.21 9.64 -9.26
N ILE A 29 -14.32 10.61 -8.99
CA ILE A 29 -12.86 10.41 -9.05
C ILE A 29 -12.41 9.50 -7.90
N SER A 30 -12.86 9.78 -6.68
CA SER A 30 -12.53 9.00 -5.48
C SER A 30 -13.09 7.58 -5.57
N GLU A 31 -14.34 7.44 -6.02
CA GLU A 31 -15.01 6.14 -6.19
C GLU A 31 -14.31 5.28 -7.25
N ARG A 32 -13.93 5.87 -8.38
CA ARG A 32 -13.15 5.18 -9.40
C ARG A 32 -11.79 4.74 -8.86
N GLY A 33 -11.10 5.63 -8.11
CA GLY A 33 -9.84 5.31 -7.46
C GLY A 33 -9.96 4.13 -6.50
N ASN A 34 -10.98 4.13 -5.65
CA ASN A 34 -11.25 3.06 -4.70
C ASN A 34 -11.59 1.74 -5.40
N ARG A 35 -12.44 1.78 -6.44
CA ARG A 35 -12.76 0.59 -7.23
C ARG A 35 -11.51 -0.04 -7.84
N MET A 36 -10.64 0.74 -8.48
CA MET A 36 -9.40 0.24 -9.06
C MET A 36 -8.48 -0.39 -7.99
N ASN A 37 -8.35 0.22 -6.82
CA ASN A 37 -7.58 -0.36 -5.72
C ASN A 37 -8.17 -1.70 -5.26
N LEU A 38 -9.50 -1.77 -5.10
CA LEU A 38 -10.18 -3.00 -4.67
C LEU A 38 -10.08 -4.12 -5.72
N GLU A 39 -10.04 -3.81 -7.00
CA GLU A 39 -9.80 -4.80 -8.07
C GLU A 39 -8.41 -5.41 -7.93
N ILE A 40 -7.37 -4.60 -7.71
CA ILE A 40 -6.00 -5.08 -7.44
C ILE A 40 -5.98 -5.93 -6.17
N VAL A 41 -6.61 -5.47 -5.09
CA VAL A 41 -6.68 -6.20 -3.80
C VAL A 41 -7.32 -7.58 -3.98
N ARG A 42 -8.43 -7.67 -4.70
CA ARG A 42 -9.09 -8.95 -4.99
C ARG A 42 -8.18 -9.90 -5.74
N ALA A 43 -7.47 -9.39 -6.76
CA ALA A 43 -6.55 -10.18 -7.57
C ALA A 43 -5.39 -10.73 -6.73
N ILE A 44 -4.68 -9.88 -5.98
CA ILE A 44 -3.52 -10.31 -5.18
C ILE A 44 -3.92 -11.23 -4.01
N MET A 45 -5.06 -10.99 -3.38
CA MET A 45 -5.57 -11.87 -2.33
C MET A 45 -6.00 -13.25 -2.87
N HIS A 46 -6.63 -13.28 -4.04
CA HIS A 46 -6.99 -14.52 -4.70
C HIS A 46 -5.75 -15.33 -5.08
N ASP A 47 -4.76 -14.68 -5.68
CA ASP A 47 -3.50 -15.31 -6.12
C ASP A 47 -2.67 -15.85 -4.94
N SER A 48 -2.57 -15.08 -3.86
CA SER A 48 -1.81 -15.49 -2.67
C SER A 48 -2.45 -16.61 -1.85
N GLY A 49 -3.77 -16.78 -1.93
CA GLY A 49 -4.55 -17.69 -1.10
C GLY A 49 -4.53 -17.38 0.40
N LEU A 50 -4.11 -16.19 0.80
CA LEU A 50 -3.98 -15.80 2.20
C LEU A 50 -5.33 -15.43 2.84
N PRO A 51 -5.42 -15.51 4.19
CA PRO A 51 -6.65 -15.19 4.92
C PRO A 51 -7.18 -13.78 4.64
N LYS A 52 -8.51 -13.66 4.55
CA LYS A 52 -9.17 -12.40 4.20
C LYS A 52 -8.94 -11.25 5.18
N PHE A 53 -8.60 -11.53 6.43
CA PHE A 53 -8.33 -10.48 7.42
C PHE A 53 -7.07 -9.65 7.09
N LEU A 54 -6.18 -10.14 6.21
CA LEU A 54 -5.01 -9.42 5.71
C LEU A 54 -5.34 -8.39 4.61
N TRP A 55 -6.61 -8.14 4.35
CA TRP A 55 -7.05 -7.24 3.28
C TRP A 55 -6.49 -5.81 3.39
N LEU A 56 -6.26 -5.29 4.61
CA LEU A 56 -5.65 -3.98 4.82
C LEU A 56 -4.19 -3.92 4.33
N GLU A 57 -3.43 -4.99 4.56
CA GLU A 57 -2.07 -5.12 4.03
C GLU A 57 -2.09 -5.17 2.50
N ALA A 58 -3.05 -5.90 1.94
CA ALA A 58 -3.25 -5.97 0.49
C ALA A 58 -3.63 -4.60 -0.10
N VAL A 59 -4.46 -3.79 0.59
CA VAL A 59 -4.78 -2.40 0.17
C VAL A 59 -3.53 -1.54 0.17
N SER A 60 -2.73 -1.59 1.22
CA SER A 60 -1.48 -0.82 1.33
C SER A 60 -0.54 -1.14 0.17
N TYR A 61 -0.39 -2.43 -0.16
CA TYR A 61 0.44 -2.86 -1.28
C TYR A 61 -0.16 -2.49 -2.64
N ALA A 62 -1.48 -2.58 -2.82
CA ALA A 62 -2.16 -2.15 -4.06
C ALA A 62 -1.93 -0.66 -4.34
N VAL A 63 -2.03 0.19 -3.31
CA VAL A 63 -1.71 1.62 -3.42
C VAL A 63 -0.23 1.85 -3.74
N TYR A 64 0.66 1.09 -3.11
CA TYR A 64 2.10 1.15 -3.39
C TYR A 64 2.40 0.85 -4.87
N ILE A 65 1.82 -0.24 -5.42
CA ILE A 65 1.95 -0.60 -6.85
C ILE A 65 1.41 0.52 -7.73
N ARG A 66 0.18 0.97 -7.45
CA ARG A 66 -0.50 1.98 -8.27
C ARG A 66 0.28 3.29 -8.35
N ASN A 67 0.88 3.71 -7.27
CA ASN A 67 1.70 4.92 -7.25
C ASN A 67 2.98 4.78 -8.08
N ARG A 68 3.44 3.54 -8.35
CA ARG A 68 4.64 3.23 -9.13
C ARG A 68 4.34 2.69 -10.53
N THR A 69 3.09 2.60 -10.89
CA THR A 69 2.65 2.23 -12.25
C THR A 69 2.35 3.50 -13.05
N TRP A 70 2.82 3.54 -14.30
CA TRP A 70 2.56 4.67 -15.18
C TRP A 70 1.06 4.84 -15.46
N ASN A 71 0.65 6.09 -15.71
CA ASN A 71 -0.74 6.41 -16.00
C ASN A 71 -0.82 7.35 -17.20
N ARG A 72 -1.61 6.97 -18.21
CA ARG A 72 -1.82 7.76 -19.42
C ARG A 72 -2.36 9.16 -19.12
N ALA A 73 -3.24 9.30 -18.14
CA ALA A 73 -3.79 10.59 -17.72
C ALA A 73 -2.73 11.55 -17.13
N LEU A 74 -1.57 11.02 -16.74
CA LEU A 74 -0.43 11.78 -16.21
C LEU A 74 0.71 11.91 -17.23
N GLY A 75 0.41 11.78 -18.54
CA GLY A 75 1.43 11.92 -19.58
C GLY A 75 2.46 10.79 -19.59
N ASN A 76 2.03 9.57 -19.22
CA ASN A 76 2.88 8.38 -19.07
C ASN A 76 3.89 8.42 -17.92
N TYR A 77 3.73 9.36 -16.98
CA TYR A 77 4.46 9.38 -15.72
C TYR A 77 3.76 8.55 -14.65
N THR A 78 4.53 8.12 -13.66
CA THR A 78 3.95 7.54 -12.45
C THR A 78 3.57 8.63 -11.46
N PRO A 79 2.55 8.44 -10.60
CA PRO A 79 2.27 9.38 -9.52
C PRO A 79 3.48 9.65 -8.62
N TYR A 80 4.30 8.62 -8.40
CA TYR A 80 5.54 8.73 -7.64
C TYR A 80 6.54 9.70 -8.29
N GLU A 81 6.75 9.61 -9.61
CA GLU A 81 7.64 10.53 -10.35
C GLU A 81 7.18 11.97 -10.27
N LEU A 82 5.87 12.21 -10.44
CA LEU A 82 5.32 13.56 -10.36
C LEU A 82 5.46 14.18 -8.97
N LEU A 83 5.36 13.35 -7.92
CA LEU A 83 5.48 13.82 -6.54
C LEU A 83 6.94 14.05 -6.12
N THR A 84 7.84 13.13 -6.50
CA THR A 84 9.21 13.11 -5.98
C THR A 84 10.26 13.63 -6.96
N GLY A 85 9.90 13.79 -8.24
CA GLY A 85 10.83 14.11 -9.33
C GLY A 85 11.81 12.98 -9.68
N ARG A 86 11.61 11.76 -9.14
CA ARG A 86 12.50 10.60 -9.32
C ARG A 86 11.72 9.40 -9.82
N LYS A 87 12.32 8.59 -10.68
CA LYS A 87 11.76 7.30 -11.09
C LYS A 87 11.65 6.35 -9.89
N PRO A 88 10.55 5.61 -9.76
CA PRO A 88 10.41 4.64 -8.67
C PRO A 88 11.40 3.49 -8.85
N ASN A 89 12.03 3.06 -7.75
CA ASN A 89 12.71 1.76 -7.72
C ASN A 89 11.65 0.65 -7.59
N ILE A 90 11.62 -0.25 -8.57
CA ILE A 90 10.72 -1.41 -8.61
C ILE A 90 11.47 -2.74 -8.52
N HIS A 91 12.81 -2.69 -8.40
CA HIS A 91 13.67 -3.88 -8.41
C HIS A 91 13.35 -4.83 -7.24
N ASP A 92 13.04 -4.27 -6.07
CA ASP A 92 12.81 -5.03 -4.85
C ASP A 92 11.33 -5.41 -4.64
N MET A 93 10.50 -5.22 -5.67
CA MET A 93 9.08 -5.60 -5.60
C MET A 93 8.94 -7.12 -5.78
N HIS A 94 8.21 -7.72 -4.86
CA HIS A 94 7.89 -9.14 -4.87
C HIS A 94 6.38 -9.36 -5.00
N PRO A 95 5.94 -10.53 -5.48
CA PRO A 95 4.52 -10.89 -5.42
C PRO A 95 4.01 -10.88 -3.98
N TRP A 96 2.89 -10.19 -3.74
CA TRP A 96 2.30 -10.13 -2.40
C TRP A 96 1.92 -11.53 -1.91
N GLY A 97 2.24 -11.84 -0.66
CA GLY A 97 2.00 -13.17 -0.08
C GLY A 97 3.00 -14.24 -0.49
N CYS A 98 4.08 -13.92 -1.23
CA CYS A 98 5.10 -14.90 -1.55
C CYS A 98 5.80 -15.41 -0.28
N LYS A 99 6.32 -16.64 -0.35
CA LYS A 99 7.10 -17.22 0.76
C LYS A 99 8.43 -16.50 0.89
N VAL A 100 8.78 -16.12 2.11
CA VAL A 100 10.08 -15.55 2.45
C VAL A 100 10.65 -16.27 3.67
N CYS A 101 11.97 -16.41 3.69
CA CYS A 101 12.69 -16.96 4.83
C CYS A 101 13.24 -15.81 5.67
N VAL A 102 12.83 -15.75 6.92
CA VAL A 102 13.32 -14.74 7.87
C VAL A 102 14.29 -15.41 8.82
N HIS A 103 15.43 -14.75 9.05
CA HIS A 103 16.41 -15.25 10.01
C HIS A 103 15.85 -15.09 11.44
N ASP A 104 15.77 -16.21 12.16
CA ASP A 104 15.39 -16.23 13.57
C ASP A 104 16.63 -16.04 14.45
N THR A 105 16.56 -15.05 15.32
CA THR A 105 17.63 -14.76 16.30
C THR A 105 17.40 -15.38 17.67
N ASP A 106 16.19 -15.92 17.91
CA ASP A 106 15.75 -16.36 19.25
C ASP A 106 16.08 -17.84 19.54
N GLY A 107 16.70 -18.56 18.59
CA GLY A 107 17.06 -19.97 18.76
C GLY A 107 18.44 -20.20 19.34
N THR A 108 18.70 -21.44 19.79
CA THR A 108 20.05 -21.88 20.20
C THR A 108 20.98 -21.97 18.99
N LYS A 109 22.31 -22.08 19.24
CA LYS A 109 23.31 -22.13 18.11
C LYS A 109 23.13 -23.32 17.17
N LEU A 110 22.38 -24.34 17.57
CA LEU A 110 22.15 -25.59 16.83
C LEU A 110 20.74 -25.63 16.18
N ASP A 111 19.84 -24.72 16.53
CA ASP A 111 18.49 -24.65 15.96
C ASP A 111 18.51 -24.09 14.55
N GLY A 112 17.54 -24.52 13.75
CA GLY A 112 17.33 -23.97 12.40
C GLY A 112 16.98 -22.49 12.47
N ARG A 113 17.86 -21.64 11.93
CA ARG A 113 17.75 -20.16 12.01
C ARG A 113 16.84 -19.54 10.97
N LEU A 114 16.10 -20.34 10.21
CA LEU A 114 15.22 -19.85 9.15
C LEU A 114 13.77 -20.21 9.47
N LYS A 115 12.93 -19.21 9.58
CA LYS A 115 11.48 -19.37 9.68
C LYS A 115 10.81 -18.91 8.40
N VAL A 116 9.90 -19.74 7.87
CA VAL A 116 9.13 -19.39 6.66
C VAL A 116 7.98 -18.49 7.04
N SER A 117 7.86 -17.37 6.36
CA SER A 117 6.77 -16.42 6.52
C SER A 117 6.22 -15.98 5.16
N ARG A 118 5.26 -15.06 5.15
CA ARG A 118 4.67 -14.49 3.93
C ARG A 118 4.98 -13.01 3.85
N TRP A 119 5.48 -12.57 2.70
CA TRP A 119 5.81 -11.16 2.46
C TRP A 119 4.54 -10.33 2.23
N MET A 120 4.39 -9.22 2.98
CA MET A 120 3.21 -8.36 2.93
C MET A 120 3.45 -7.01 2.28
N GLY A 121 4.70 -6.67 1.97
CA GLY A 121 5.05 -5.37 1.40
C GLY A 121 6.18 -4.69 2.16
N PHE A 122 6.34 -3.41 1.87
CA PHE A 122 7.35 -2.56 2.49
C PHE A 122 6.78 -1.87 3.73
N ASP A 123 7.62 -1.66 4.72
CA ASP A 123 7.27 -0.86 5.88
C ASP A 123 7.38 0.63 5.53
N PRO A 124 6.30 1.43 5.70
CA PRO A 124 6.32 2.85 5.39
C PRO A 124 7.22 3.67 6.32
N ASP A 125 7.50 3.18 7.53
CA ASP A 125 8.22 3.90 8.57
C ASP A 125 9.72 3.67 8.52
N THR A 126 10.18 2.69 7.73
CA THR A 126 11.61 2.36 7.59
C THR A 126 12.03 2.36 6.13
N LYS A 127 13.28 2.74 5.86
CA LYS A 127 13.81 2.88 4.51
C LYS A 127 13.86 1.55 3.74
N ASP A 128 14.23 0.47 4.41
CA ASP A 128 14.47 -0.85 3.82
C ASP A 128 13.72 -1.98 4.56
N GLY A 129 12.68 -1.61 5.32
CA GLY A 129 11.89 -2.56 6.10
C GLY A 129 10.89 -3.33 5.27
N HIS A 130 10.76 -4.60 5.59
CA HIS A 130 9.75 -5.49 5.01
C HIS A 130 8.74 -5.93 6.06
N ARG A 131 7.47 -5.93 5.69
CA ARG A 131 6.40 -6.47 6.53
C ARG A 131 6.17 -7.93 6.18
N VAL A 132 6.07 -8.78 7.20
CA VAL A 132 5.86 -10.21 7.02
C VAL A 132 4.72 -10.71 7.90
N PHE A 133 3.99 -11.71 7.40
CA PHE A 133 2.95 -12.41 8.13
C PHE A 133 3.42 -13.82 8.49
N TRP A 134 3.24 -14.21 9.75
CA TRP A 134 3.56 -15.53 10.28
C TRP A 134 2.29 -16.39 10.34
N PRO A 135 2.12 -17.39 9.45
CA PRO A 135 0.89 -18.20 9.43
C PRO A 135 0.71 -19.11 10.64
N GLU A 136 1.77 -19.39 11.37
CA GLU A 136 1.81 -20.36 12.47
C GLU A 136 1.83 -19.72 13.86
N LYS A 137 1.36 -18.49 14.01
CA LYS A 137 1.19 -17.85 15.32
C LYS A 137 -0.26 -17.62 15.64
#